data_8d298de69fdc71b3df9066f362411ffd
#
_entry.id   8d298de69fdc71b3df9066f362411ffd
#
_cell.length_a   1.000
_cell.length_b   1.000
_cell.length_c   1.000
_cell.angle_alpha   90.00
_cell.angle_beta   90.00
_cell.angle_gamma   90.00
#
_symmetry.space_group_name_H-M   'P 1'
#
loop_
_entity.id
_entity.type
_entity.pdbx_description
1 polymer ?
#
loop_
_entity_poly.entity_id
_entity_poly.type
_entity_poly.pdbx_seq_one_letter_code
_entity_poly.pdbx_strand_id
1 'polypeptide(L)'
;MSFNLIDFLLIVLILLSVLNGWRRGFILGLLDLLGWILSLLAGLRFYQPLARWLGAHVDRWSEIWDQPIAFVLVAVTVSVIVRLLSYAFLKRLNKEIHKRRINKLFGILPGLANGFITAAIASALLLALPLNESLRQRAHASTLVNGLSVYTERLEAALHPVFGEAVAETLNLLTIRPESNERVSLPFTVAAPRARPDLESEMLKLVNEERIAAGLDTLAPDPELTEVARRHSTDMFARGYFAHVTPDGRDPFDRIRDANVRFLTAGENLALAQSVPVAHRGLMNSPGHRENIMRPQFGRLGIGIMDGGRFGVMVTQNFRN
;
A
#
# COMPACT_ATOMS: atom_id res chain seq x y z
N MET A 1 18.42 4.31 -14.71
CA MET A 1 17.80 2.99 -14.45
C MET A 1 18.81 1.94 -14.85
N SER A 2 19.21 1.06 -13.96
CA SER A 2 20.18 0.00 -14.21
C SER A 2 19.51 -1.35 -14.02
N PHE A 3 19.80 -2.30 -14.91
CA PHE A 3 19.35 -3.67 -14.79
C PHE A 3 19.93 -4.29 -13.51
N ASN A 4 19.08 -4.84 -12.65
CA ASN A 4 19.47 -5.34 -11.34
C ASN A 4 18.92 -6.76 -11.06
N LEU A 5 19.19 -7.30 -9.87
CA LEU A 5 18.77 -8.65 -9.50
C LEU A 5 17.23 -8.82 -9.58
N ILE A 6 16.46 -7.78 -9.31
CA ILE A 6 14.97 -7.85 -9.37
C ILE A 6 14.53 -7.97 -10.82
N ASP A 7 15.14 -7.22 -11.75
CA ASP A 7 14.88 -7.38 -13.19
C ASP A 7 15.16 -8.80 -13.65
N PHE A 8 16.30 -9.37 -13.21
CA PHE A 8 16.65 -10.76 -13.53
C PHE A 8 15.59 -11.74 -13.00
N LEU A 9 15.16 -11.61 -11.77
CA LEU A 9 14.13 -12.48 -11.17
C LEU A 9 12.78 -12.36 -11.90
N LEU A 10 12.37 -11.15 -12.26
CA LEU A 10 11.14 -10.92 -13.03
C LEU A 10 11.21 -11.55 -14.43
N ILE A 11 12.36 -11.44 -15.11
CA ILE A 11 12.58 -12.13 -16.40
C ILE A 11 12.51 -13.65 -16.24
N VAL A 12 13.15 -14.22 -15.22
CA VAL A 12 13.07 -15.66 -14.93
C VAL A 12 11.62 -16.09 -14.71
N LEU A 13 10.83 -15.31 -13.96
CA LEU A 13 9.42 -15.55 -13.72
C LEU A 13 8.60 -15.54 -15.02
N ILE A 14 8.84 -14.57 -15.90
CA ILE A 14 8.20 -14.51 -17.23
C ILE A 14 8.60 -15.73 -18.07
N LEU A 15 9.88 -16.08 -18.12
CA LEU A 15 10.37 -17.23 -18.88
C LEU A 15 9.80 -18.56 -18.38
N LEU A 16 9.70 -18.74 -17.06
CA LEU A 16 9.04 -19.91 -16.46
C LEU A 16 7.57 -19.98 -16.85
N SER A 17 6.86 -18.85 -16.90
CA SER A 17 5.47 -18.77 -17.35
C SER A 17 5.34 -19.12 -18.84
N VAL A 18 6.28 -18.67 -19.68
CA VAL A 18 6.35 -19.03 -21.11
C VAL A 18 6.59 -20.53 -21.28
N LEU A 19 7.54 -21.12 -20.54
CA LEU A 19 7.81 -22.55 -20.57
C LEU A 19 6.60 -23.37 -20.12
N ASN A 20 5.89 -22.91 -19.10
CA ASN A 20 4.65 -23.53 -18.64
C ASN A 20 3.56 -23.43 -19.74
N GLY A 21 3.42 -22.29 -20.39
CA GLY A 21 2.51 -22.07 -21.51
C GLY A 21 2.82 -23.00 -22.69
N TRP A 22 4.09 -23.16 -23.07
CA TRP A 22 4.53 -24.15 -24.06
C TRP A 22 4.13 -25.59 -23.67
N ARG A 23 4.35 -25.99 -22.41
CA ARG A 23 4.00 -27.34 -21.93
C ARG A 23 2.49 -27.60 -21.92
N ARG A 24 1.69 -26.62 -21.48
CA ARG A 24 0.23 -26.73 -21.36
C ARG A 24 -0.47 -26.56 -22.71
N GLY A 25 0.11 -25.79 -23.62
CA GLY A 25 -0.43 -25.47 -24.93
C GLY A 25 -1.44 -24.31 -24.92
N PHE A 26 -1.77 -23.84 -26.12
CA PHE A 26 -2.57 -22.63 -26.33
C PHE A 26 -3.99 -22.73 -25.74
N ILE A 27 -4.67 -23.84 -26.00
CA ILE A 27 -6.08 -24.00 -25.59
C ILE A 27 -6.23 -23.89 -24.08
N LEU A 28 -5.40 -24.62 -23.33
CA LEU A 28 -5.45 -24.59 -21.86
C LEU A 28 -5.00 -23.23 -21.32
N GLY A 29 -3.91 -22.68 -21.87
CA GLY A 29 -3.41 -21.37 -21.44
C GLY A 29 -4.42 -20.24 -21.71
N LEU A 30 -5.12 -20.29 -22.85
CA LEU A 30 -6.16 -19.31 -23.20
C LEU A 30 -7.37 -19.41 -22.28
N LEU A 31 -7.83 -20.64 -21.97
CA LEU A 31 -8.94 -20.84 -21.04
C LEU A 31 -8.62 -20.35 -19.62
N ASP A 32 -7.39 -20.59 -19.15
CA ASP A 32 -6.93 -20.05 -17.87
C ASP A 32 -6.92 -18.52 -17.89
N LEU A 33 -6.34 -17.89 -18.92
CA LEU A 33 -6.28 -16.45 -19.06
C LEU A 33 -7.68 -15.81 -19.12
N LEU A 34 -8.57 -16.39 -19.90
CA LEU A 34 -9.97 -15.96 -19.96
C LEU A 34 -10.66 -16.12 -18.61
N GLY A 35 -10.38 -17.19 -17.88
CA GLY A 35 -10.89 -17.40 -16.53
C GLY A 35 -10.50 -16.28 -15.57
N TRP A 36 -9.23 -15.89 -15.58
CA TRP A 36 -8.73 -14.75 -14.79
C TRP A 36 -9.40 -13.43 -15.17
N ILE A 37 -9.48 -13.12 -16.47
CA ILE A 37 -10.08 -11.88 -16.97
C ILE A 37 -11.56 -11.82 -16.60
N LEU A 38 -12.31 -12.90 -16.87
CA LEU A 38 -13.75 -12.96 -16.59
C LEU A 38 -14.04 -12.87 -15.09
N SER A 39 -13.22 -13.51 -14.25
CA SER A 39 -13.37 -13.43 -12.79
C SER A 39 -13.13 -12.02 -12.27
N LEU A 40 -12.08 -11.34 -12.76
CA LEU A 40 -11.79 -9.96 -12.39
C LEU A 40 -12.91 -9.00 -12.83
N LEU A 41 -13.31 -9.08 -14.10
CA LEU A 41 -14.38 -8.24 -14.64
C LEU A 41 -15.73 -8.47 -13.94
N ALA A 42 -16.07 -9.75 -13.66
CA ALA A 42 -17.27 -10.07 -12.91
C ALA A 42 -17.19 -9.55 -11.47
N GLY A 43 -16.05 -9.71 -10.81
CA GLY A 43 -15.79 -9.13 -9.49
C GLY A 43 -16.08 -7.63 -9.49
N LEU A 44 -15.43 -6.88 -10.39
CA LEU A 44 -15.60 -5.42 -10.52
C LEU A 44 -17.04 -5.01 -10.89
N ARG A 45 -17.76 -5.83 -11.67
CA ARG A 45 -19.11 -5.50 -12.15
C ARG A 45 -20.21 -5.84 -11.16
N PHE A 46 -20.05 -6.90 -10.38
CA PHE A 46 -21.14 -7.50 -9.58
C PHE A 46 -20.89 -7.49 -8.06
N TYR A 47 -19.80 -6.92 -7.57
CA TYR A 47 -19.53 -6.86 -6.13
C TYR A 47 -20.58 -6.03 -5.35
N GLN A 48 -21.03 -4.88 -5.91
CA GLN A 48 -21.93 -3.96 -5.21
C GLN A 48 -23.28 -4.57 -4.77
N PRO A 49 -24.03 -5.30 -5.64
CA PRO A 49 -25.26 -5.96 -5.21
C PRO A 49 -25.04 -6.95 -4.07
N LEU A 50 -23.95 -7.73 -4.14
CA LEU A 50 -23.60 -8.70 -3.11
C LEU A 50 -23.12 -8.02 -1.82
N ALA A 51 -22.33 -6.94 -1.91
CA ALA A 51 -21.91 -6.16 -0.75
C ALA A 51 -23.09 -5.59 0.02
N ARG A 52 -24.06 -5.00 -0.68
CA ARG A 52 -25.30 -4.51 -0.06
C ARG A 52 -26.12 -5.61 0.62
N TRP A 53 -26.14 -6.80 0.01
CA TRP A 53 -26.83 -7.95 0.61
C TRP A 53 -26.08 -8.44 1.87
N LEU A 54 -24.75 -8.49 1.83
CA LEU A 54 -23.92 -8.87 2.98
C LEU A 54 -24.12 -7.89 4.15
N GLY A 55 -24.01 -6.58 3.93
CA GLY A 55 -24.21 -5.57 4.96
C GLY A 55 -25.62 -5.57 5.58
N ALA A 56 -26.64 -6.04 4.83
CA ALA A 56 -27.99 -6.17 5.35
C ALA A 56 -28.26 -7.44 6.18
N HIS A 57 -27.42 -8.49 6.06
CA HIS A 57 -27.70 -9.83 6.60
C HIS A 57 -26.58 -10.42 7.46
N VAL A 58 -25.39 -9.80 7.49
CA VAL A 58 -24.21 -10.37 8.15
C VAL A 58 -23.54 -9.36 9.06
N ASP A 59 -23.83 -9.40 10.36
CA ASP A 59 -23.25 -8.51 11.39
C ASP A 59 -21.92 -9.05 11.98
N ARG A 60 -21.08 -9.74 11.20
CA ARG A 60 -19.87 -10.39 11.73
C ARG A 60 -18.59 -9.59 11.57
N TRP A 61 -18.58 -8.59 10.72
CA TRP A 61 -17.43 -7.72 10.45
C TRP A 61 -17.88 -6.28 10.21
N SER A 62 -16.95 -5.34 10.19
CA SER A 62 -17.22 -3.94 9.85
C SER A 62 -17.72 -3.82 8.41
N GLU A 63 -18.71 -2.93 8.17
CA GLU A 63 -19.32 -2.65 6.86
C GLU A 63 -18.29 -2.38 5.75
N ILE A 64 -17.10 -1.89 6.11
CA ILE A 64 -16.00 -1.59 5.20
C ILE A 64 -15.50 -2.84 4.45
N TRP A 65 -15.66 -4.03 5.07
CA TRP A 65 -15.22 -5.29 4.47
C TRP A 65 -16.24 -5.91 3.54
N ASP A 66 -17.47 -5.39 3.48
CA ASP A 66 -18.53 -5.94 2.63
C ASP A 66 -18.15 -5.92 1.15
N GLN A 67 -17.54 -4.81 0.67
CA GLN A 67 -17.12 -4.68 -0.72
C GLN A 67 -15.96 -5.61 -1.09
N PRO A 68 -14.84 -5.66 -0.34
CA PRO A 68 -13.75 -6.61 -0.58
C PRO A 68 -14.21 -8.09 -0.55
N ILE A 69 -15.03 -8.46 0.46
CA ILE A 69 -15.52 -9.83 0.59
C ILE A 69 -16.45 -10.19 -0.56
N ALA A 70 -17.38 -9.31 -0.91
CA ALA A 70 -18.28 -9.50 -2.04
C ALA A 70 -17.51 -9.66 -3.36
N PHE A 71 -16.50 -8.82 -3.60
CA PHE A 71 -15.63 -8.93 -4.78
C PHE A 71 -14.96 -10.31 -4.86
N VAL A 72 -14.32 -10.74 -3.76
CA VAL A 72 -13.64 -12.05 -3.71
C VAL A 72 -14.63 -13.18 -3.93
N LEU A 73 -15.81 -13.15 -3.30
CA LEU A 73 -16.84 -14.19 -3.48
C LEU A 73 -17.33 -14.28 -4.93
N VAL A 74 -17.60 -13.13 -5.59
CA VAL A 74 -17.99 -13.10 -7.00
C VAL A 74 -16.86 -13.65 -7.87
N ALA A 75 -15.63 -13.16 -7.67
CA ALA A 75 -14.48 -13.58 -8.47
C ALA A 75 -14.19 -15.08 -8.34
N VAL A 76 -14.24 -15.64 -7.13
CA VAL A 76 -14.07 -17.08 -6.87
C VAL A 76 -15.20 -17.88 -7.51
N THR A 77 -16.45 -17.47 -7.34
CA THR A 77 -17.60 -18.15 -7.93
C THR A 77 -17.50 -18.23 -9.45
N VAL A 78 -17.19 -17.09 -10.10
CA VAL A 78 -17.01 -17.07 -11.57
C VAL A 78 -15.81 -17.90 -11.99
N SER A 79 -14.70 -17.85 -11.25
CA SER A 79 -13.53 -18.69 -11.51
C SER A 79 -13.87 -20.18 -11.48
N VAL A 80 -14.64 -20.63 -10.49
CA VAL A 80 -15.10 -22.03 -10.40
C VAL A 80 -16.00 -22.39 -11.58
N ILE A 81 -16.96 -21.52 -11.92
CA ILE A 81 -17.88 -21.74 -13.06
C ILE A 81 -17.08 -21.86 -14.36
N VAL A 82 -16.18 -20.92 -14.64
CA VAL A 82 -15.35 -20.94 -15.85
C VAL A 82 -14.48 -22.20 -15.90
N ARG A 83 -13.93 -22.64 -14.77
CA ARG A 83 -13.13 -23.87 -14.69
C ARG A 83 -13.97 -25.11 -14.98
N LEU A 84 -15.20 -25.19 -14.46
CA LEU A 84 -16.12 -26.30 -14.75
C LEU A 84 -16.55 -26.35 -16.25
N LEU A 85 -16.86 -25.19 -16.82
CA LEU A 85 -17.17 -25.05 -18.24
C LEU A 85 -15.98 -25.42 -19.12
N SER A 86 -14.79 -24.94 -18.77
CA SER A 86 -13.53 -25.29 -19.45
C SER A 86 -13.30 -26.81 -19.42
N TYR A 87 -13.49 -27.45 -18.26
CA TYR A 87 -13.36 -28.89 -18.12
C TYR A 87 -14.39 -29.65 -19.00
N ALA A 88 -15.64 -29.22 -19.01
CA ALA A 88 -16.66 -29.81 -19.85
C ALA A 88 -16.35 -29.63 -21.35
N PHE A 89 -15.86 -28.46 -21.74
CA PHE A 89 -15.40 -28.18 -23.11
C PHE A 89 -14.22 -29.07 -23.51
N LEU A 90 -13.21 -29.18 -22.66
CA LEU A 90 -12.02 -30.00 -22.92
C LEU A 90 -12.32 -31.49 -23.07
N LYS A 91 -13.36 -32.02 -22.36
CA LYS A 91 -13.80 -33.38 -22.51
C LYS A 91 -14.36 -33.70 -23.93
N ARG A 92 -14.87 -32.67 -24.63
CA ARG A 92 -15.39 -32.80 -25.99
C ARG A 92 -14.33 -32.69 -27.08
N LEU A 93 -13.13 -32.19 -26.71
CA LEU A 93 -12.03 -32.05 -27.66
C LEU A 93 -11.24 -33.36 -27.80
N ASN A 94 -10.77 -33.61 -29.02
CA ASN A 94 -9.89 -34.74 -29.28
C ASN A 94 -8.56 -34.51 -28.55
N LYS A 95 -8.13 -35.48 -27.71
CA LYS A 95 -6.88 -35.43 -26.93
C LYS A 95 -5.65 -35.20 -27.77
N GLU A 96 -5.65 -35.61 -29.05
CA GLU A 96 -4.52 -35.41 -29.96
C GLU A 96 -4.28 -33.94 -30.32
N ILE A 97 -5.29 -33.05 -30.20
CA ILE A 97 -5.15 -31.62 -30.45
C ILE A 97 -4.16 -31.01 -29.44
N HIS A 98 -4.23 -31.44 -28.18
CA HIS A 98 -3.34 -30.94 -27.12
C HIS A 98 -1.87 -31.31 -27.34
N LYS A 99 -1.61 -32.45 -28.01
CA LYS A 99 -0.25 -32.94 -28.29
C LYS A 99 0.40 -32.30 -29.51
N ARG A 100 -0.40 -31.64 -30.38
CA ARG A 100 0.10 -31.05 -31.63
C ARG A 100 1.14 -29.96 -31.34
N ARG A 101 2.24 -29.97 -32.08
CA ARG A 101 3.34 -28.99 -31.96
C ARG A 101 2.82 -27.55 -32.08
N ILE A 102 1.84 -27.31 -32.97
CA ILE A 102 1.23 -26.01 -33.20
C ILE A 102 0.54 -25.52 -31.91
N ASN A 103 -0.25 -26.35 -31.22
CA ASN A 103 -0.89 -25.98 -29.96
C ASN A 103 0.13 -25.64 -28.87
N LYS A 104 1.25 -26.35 -28.81
CA LYS A 104 2.33 -26.06 -27.87
C LYS A 104 3.03 -24.76 -28.21
N LEU A 105 3.34 -24.53 -29.51
CA LEU A 105 4.01 -23.30 -29.96
C LEU A 105 3.17 -22.06 -29.64
N PHE A 106 1.90 -22.07 -29.99
CA PHE A 106 0.98 -20.97 -29.67
C PHE A 106 0.71 -20.83 -28.17
N GLY A 107 0.95 -21.85 -27.36
CA GLY A 107 0.90 -21.79 -25.90
C GLY A 107 1.87 -20.80 -25.28
N ILE A 108 2.91 -20.38 -26.00
CA ILE A 108 3.82 -19.30 -25.61
C ILE A 108 3.03 -17.98 -25.39
N LEU A 109 2.02 -17.68 -26.22
CA LEU A 109 1.28 -16.42 -26.15
C LEU A 109 0.54 -16.26 -24.80
N PRO A 110 -0.37 -17.18 -24.39
CA PRO A 110 -0.99 -17.06 -23.07
C PRO A 110 0.03 -17.23 -21.93
N GLY A 111 1.11 -18.00 -22.14
CA GLY A 111 2.22 -18.09 -21.18
C GLY A 111 2.92 -16.75 -20.96
N LEU A 112 3.18 -16.02 -22.04
CA LEU A 112 3.77 -14.68 -21.99
C LEU A 112 2.83 -13.69 -21.29
N ALA A 113 1.53 -13.67 -21.65
CA ALA A 113 0.53 -12.81 -21.02
C ALA A 113 0.43 -13.08 -19.50
N ASN A 114 0.36 -14.35 -19.09
CA ASN A 114 0.36 -14.73 -17.67
C ASN A 114 1.68 -14.34 -16.98
N GLY A 115 2.81 -14.46 -17.67
CA GLY A 115 4.12 -14.05 -17.16
C GLY A 115 4.18 -12.56 -16.87
N PHE A 116 3.69 -11.72 -17.78
CA PHE A 116 3.60 -10.27 -17.58
C PHE A 116 2.66 -9.90 -16.46
N ILE A 117 1.47 -10.52 -16.38
CA ILE A 117 0.50 -10.28 -15.28
C ILE A 117 1.14 -10.64 -13.93
N THR A 118 1.78 -11.79 -13.84
CA THR A 118 2.43 -12.24 -12.60
C THR A 118 3.60 -11.33 -12.22
N ALA A 119 4.40 -10.88 -13.20
CA ALA A 119 5.49 -9.94 -12.98
C ALA A 119 4.96 -8.57 -12.52
N ALA A 120 3.85 -8.08 -13.09
CA ALA A 120 3.21 -6.84 -12.67
C ALA A 120 2.70 -6.93 -11.22
N ILE A 121 2.04 -8.03 -10.85
CA ILE A 121 1.57 -8.28 -9.47
C ILE A 121 2.79 -8.36 -8.52
N ALA A 122 3.84 -9.09 -8.89
CA ALA A 122 5.06 -9.19 -8.09
C ALA A 122 5.72 -7.83 -7.90
N SER A 123 5.78 -7.00 -8.96
CA SER A 123 6.31 -5.63 -8.91
C SER A 123 5.49 -4.74 -7.98
N ALA A 124 4.15 -4.81 -8.06
CA ALA A 124 3.25 -4.07 -7.18
C ALA A 124 3.45 -4.48 -5.71
N LEU A 125 3.55 -5.78 -5.43
CA LEU A 125 3.82 -6.28 -4.09
C LEU A 125 5.20 -5.86 -3.57
N LEU A 126 6.24 -5.89 -4.41
CA LEU A 126 7.58 -5.42 -4.04
C LEU A 126 7.60 -3.93 -3.66
N LEU A 127 6.78 -3.10 -4.30
CA LEU A 127 6.67 -1.68 -4.00
C LEU A 127 5.75 -1.41 -2.79
N ALA A 128 4.73 -2.25 -2.56
CA ALA A 128 3.74 -2.08 -1.51
C ALA A 128 4.17 -2.65 -0.15
N LEU A 129 4.95 -3.74 -0.13
CA LEU A 129 5.34 -4.41 1.10
C LEU A 129 6.45 -3.65 1.85
N PRO A 130 6.46 -3.69 3.19
CA PRO A 130 7.50 -3.11 4.03
C PRO A 130 8.76 -3.99 3.99
N LEU A 131 9.49 -3.91 2.87
CA LEU A 131 10.74 -4.65 2.69
C LEU A 131 11.91 -3.92 3.33
N ASN A 132 13.02 -4.65 3.56
CA ASN A 132 14.24 -4.02 4.01
C ASN A 132 14.74 -2.98 2.99
N GLU A 133 15.45 -1.96 3.47
CA GLU A 133 15.87 -0.79 2.69
C GLU A 133 16.62 -1.18 1.41
N SER A 134 17.52 -2.18 1.47
CA SER A 134 18.31 -2.59 0.30
C SER A 134 17.45 -3.21 -0.81
N LEU A 135 16.41 -3.98 -0.46
CA LEU A 135 15.47 -4.55 -1.43
C LEU A 135 14.55 -3.47 -2.01
N ARG A 136 14.09 -2.54 -1.19
CA ARG A 136 13.27 -1.42 -1.63
C ARG A 136 14.00 -0.53 -2.62
N GLN A 137 15.25 -0.13 -2.33
CA GLN A 137 16.07 0.65 -3.25
C GLN A 137 16.30 -0.08 -4.58
N ARG A 138 16.55 -1.39 -4.55
CA ARG A 138 16.68 -2.20 -5.77
C ARG A 138 15.36 -2.29 -6.54
N ALA A 139 14.21 -2.37 -5.88
CA ALA A 139 12.91 -2.37 -6.53
C ALA A 139 12.66 -1.04 -7.26
N HIS A 140 12.87 0.09 -6.59
CA HIS A 140 12.74 1.41 -7.21
C HIS A 140 13.77 1.68 -8.33
N ALA A 141 14.95 1.08 -8.27
CA ALA A 141 15.96 1.17 -9.33
C ALA A 141 15.72 0.23 -10.49
N SER A 142 14.82 -0.75 -10.37
CA SER A 142 14.55 -1.76 -11.42
C SER A 142 13.83 -1.15 -12.62
N THR A 143 14.35 -1.45 -13.80
CA THR A 143 13.77 -0.99 -15.08
C THR A 143 12.43 -1.65 -15.36
N LEU A 144 12.29 -2.96 -15.06
CA LEU A 144 11.04 -3.70 -15.29
C LEU A 144 9.96 -3.31 -14.28
N VAL A 145 10.29 -3.14 -13.01
CA VAL A 145 9.33 -2.67 -11.99
C VAL A 145 8.74 -1.33 -12.43
N ASN A 146 9.58 -0.37 -12.80
CA ASN A 146 9.12 0.95 -13.27
C ASN A 146 8.36 0.89 -14.58
N GLY A 147 8.74 0.01 -15.51
CA GLY A 147 7.99 -0.19 -16.76
C GLY A 147 6.63 -0.84 -16.56
N LEU A 148 6.47 -1.65 -15.52
CA LEU A 148 5.21 -2.31 -15.16
C LEU A 148 4.33 -1.43 -14.26
N SER A 149 4.87 -0.40 -13.60
CA SER A 149 4.12 0.46 -12.67
C SER A 149 2.91 1.14 -13.33
N VAL A 150 3.03 1.55 -14.58
CA VAL A 150 1.92 2.15 -15.35
C VAL A 150 0.70 1.21 -15.42
N TYR A 151 0.92 -0.10 -15.52
CA TYR A 151 -0.17 -1.09 -15.56
C TYR A 151 -0.72 -1.36 -14.16
N THR A 152 0.14 -1.34 -13.12
CA THR A 152 -0.29 -1.50 -11.73
C THR A 152 -1.10 -0.31 -11.24
N GLU A 153 -0.76 0.93 -11.61
CA GLU A 153 -1.54 2.13 -11.32
C GLU A 153 -2.96 2.07 -11.90
N ARG A 154 -3.10 1.59 -13.14
CA ARG A 154 -4.43 1.40 -13.76
C ARG A 154 -5.25 0.34 -13.04
N LEU A 155 -4.61 -0.76 -12.63
CA LEU A 155 -5.27 -1.81 -11.87
C LEU A 155 -5.66 -1.33 -10.48
N GLU A 156 -4.79 -0.58 -9.79
CA GLU A 156 -5.06 0.06 -8.52
C GLU A 156 -6.27 1.01 -8.62
N ALA A 157 -6.30 1.88 -9.64
CA ALA A 157 -7.44 2.75 -9.89
C ALA A 157 -8.75 1.97 -10.12
N ALA A 158 -8.71 0.84 -10.82
CA ALA A 158 -9.86 -0.02 -11.04
C ALA A 158 -10.33 -0.76 -9.77
N LEU A 159 -9.40 -1.10 -8.87
CA LEU A 159 -9.68 -1.81 -7.61
C LEU A 159 -9.98 -0.85 -6.43
N HIS A 160 -9.60 0.43 -6.55
CA HIS A 160 -9.82 1.43 -5.50
C HIS A 160 -11.29 1.52 -5.03
N PRO A 161 -12.31 1.48 -5.91
CA PRO A 161 -13.72 1.50 -5.47
C PRO A 161 -14.11 0.29 -4.61
N VAL A 162 -13.37 -0.83 -4.71
CA VAL A 162 -13.65 -2.08 -3.97
C VAL A 162 -12.89 -2.12 -2.64
N PHE A 163 -11.61 -1.75 -2.66
CA PHE A 163 -10.69 -1.96 -1.54
C PHE A 163 -10.28 -0.65 -0.86
N GLY A 164 -10.54 0.52 -1.47
CA GLY A 164 -10.04 1.81 -1.01
C GLY A 164 -10.47 2.14 0.42
N GLU A 165 -11.74 1.91 0.76
CA GLU A 165 -12.25 2.17 2.11
C GLU A 165 -11.63 1.22 3.15
N ALA A 166 -11.51 -0.07 2.83
CA ALA A 166 -10.88 -1.04 3.74
C ALA A 166 -9.39 -0.74 3.94
N VAL A 167 -8.70 -0.31 2.89
CA VAL A 167 -7.31 0.15 2.98
C VAL A 167 -7.21 1.44 3.77
N ALA A 168 -8.07 2.42 3.49
CA ALA A 168 -8.11 3.69 4.21
C ALA A 168 -8.41 3.50 5.69
N GLU A 169 -9.37 2.63 6.05
CA GLU A 169 -9.68 2.30 7.43
C GLU A 169 -8.50 1.61 8.13
N THR A 170 -7.86 0.66 7.46
CA THR A 170 -6.65 0.01 7.98
C THR A 170 -5.55 1.04 8.24
N LEU A 171 -5.38 2.01 7.33
CA LEU A 171 -4.43 3.11 7.48
C LEU A 171 -4.89 4.12 8.55
N ASN A 172 -6.20 4.36 8.70
CA ASN A 172 -6.76 5.25 9.73
C ASN A 172 -6.66 4.65 11.14
N LEU A 173 -6.63 3.35 11.29
CA LEU A 173 -6.26 2.68 12.56
C LEU A 173 -4.83 3.02 12.98
N LEU A 174 -3.99 3.40 12.03
CA LEU A 174 -2.59 3.78 12.22
C LEU A 174 -2.39 5.32 12.29
N THR A 175 -3.46 6.10 12.20
CA THR A 175 -3.42 7.56 12.29
C THR A 175 -4.54 8.07 13.21
N ILE A 176 -4.28 9.15 13.95
CA ILE A 176 -5.28 9.87 14.74
C ILE A 176 -5.45 11.23 14.12
N ARG A 177 -6.69 11.64 13.86
CA ARG A 177 -7.01 12.93 13.24
C ARG A 177 -6.35 14.08 14.00
N PRO A 178 -5.73 15.06 13.31
CA PRO A 178 -5.23 16.26 13.94
C PRO A 178 -6.31 16.91 14.84
N GLU A 179 -5.90 17.48 15.96
CA GLU A 179 -6.78 18.15 16.94
C GLU A 179 -7.76 17.19 17.66
N SER A 180 -7.67 15.88 17.45
CA SER A 180 -8.46 14.89 18.18
C SER A 180 -7.85 14.62 19.56
N ASN A 181 -8.72 14.50 20.57
CA ASN A 181 -8.35 14.00 21.90
C ASN A 181 -8.44 12.47 22.01
N GLU A 182 -8.60 11.79 20.89
CA GLU A 182 -8.66 10.34 20.84
C GLU A 182 -7.32 9.72 21.25
N ARG A 183 -7.38 8.64 22.00
CA ARG A 183 -6.22 7.86 22.42
C ARG A 183 -6.46 6.39 22.13
N VAL A 184 -5.55 5.80 21.38
CA VAL A 184 -5.50 4.36 21.13
C VAL A 184 -4.48 3.74 22.09
N SER A 185 -4.89 2.73 22.85
CA SER A 185 -3.97 1.93 23.66
C SER A 185 -3.29 0.89 22.76
N LEU A 186 -1.97 0.88 22.74
CA LEU A 186 -1.21 -0.11 21.99
C LEU A 186 -1.04 -1.39 22.83
N PRO A 187 -1.22 -2.58 22.25
CA PRO A 187 -1.06 -3.86 22.96
C PRO A 187 0.42 -4.24 23.16
N PHE A 188 1.34 -3.29 22.99
CA PHE A 188 2.78 -3.47 23.10
C PHE A 188 3.46 -2.18 23.55
N THR A 189 4.69 -2.30 24.04
CA THR A 189 5.61 -1.20 24.31
C THR A 189 6.96 -1.49 23.67
N VAL A 190 7.71 -0.42 23.37
CA VAL A 190 9.08 -0.49 22.87
C VAL A 190 9.95 0.36 23.78
N ALA A 191 10.75 -0.27 24.62
CA ALA A 191 11.53 0.43 25.65
C ALA A 191 12.69 1.27 25.08
N ALA A 192 13.25 0.88 23.93
CA ALA A 192 14.40 1.55 23.31
C ALA A 192 14.23 1.63 21.78
N PRO A 193 13.26 2.40 21.29
CA PRO A 193 13.10 2.58 19.86
C PRO A 193 14.28 3.38 19.29
N ARG A 194 14.63 3.11 18.02
CA ARG A 194 15.78 3.77 17.37
C ARG A 194 15.31 4.94 16.53
N ALA A 195 15.94 6.11 16.69
CA ALA A 195 15.74 7.22 15.76
C ALA A 195 16.27 6.87 14.36
N ARG A 196 15.50 7.26 13.32
CA ARG A 196 15.81 6.96 11.91
C ARG A 196 15.90 8.23 11.08
N PRO A 197 17.04 8.98 11.17
CA PRO A 197 17.25 10.21 10.40
C PRO A 197 17.17 10.00 8.88
N ASP A 198 17.53 8.83 8.40
CA ASP A 198 17.37 8.40 7.00
C ASP A 198 15.91 8.40 6.56
N LEU A 199 15.03 7.84 7.39
CA LEU A 199 13.58 7.80 7.13
C LEU A 199 12.90 9.16 7.32
N GLU A 200 13.40 9.99 8.22
CA GLU A 200 12.94 11.39 8.40
C GLU A 200 13.22 12.21 7.14
N SER A 201 14.41 12.05 6.55
CA SER A 201 14.77 12.69 5.29
C SER A 201 13.92 12.20 4.12
N GLU A 202 13.62 10.90 4.08
CA GLU A 202 12.71 10.31 3.10
C GLU A 202 11.29 10.88 3.22
N MET A 203 10.76 10.96 4.45
CA MET A 203 9.42 11.52 4.70
C MET A 203 9.35 12.99 4.28
N LEU A 204 10.38 13.81 4.58
CA LEU A 204 10.43 15.21 4.15
C LEU A 204 10.42 15.33 2.63
N LYS A 205 11.14 14.45 1.94
CA LYS A 205 11.15 14.41 0.47
C LYS A 205 9.75 14.12 -0.08
N LEU A 206 9.07 13.09 0.43
CA LEU A 206 7.71 12.72 0.01
C LEU A 206 6.71 13.87 0.24
N VAL A 207 6.76 14.52 1.41
CA VAL A 207 5.93 15.69 1.72
C VAL A 207 6.19 16.82 0.72
N ASN A 208 7.45 17.11 0.41
CA ASN A 208 7.81 18.19 -0.50
C ASN A 208 7.48 17.86 -1.96
N GLU A 209 7.51 16.60 -2.37
CA GLU A 209 7.03 16.16 -3.70
C GLU A 209 5.53 16.47 -3.87
N GLU A 210 4.70 16.17 -2.87
CA GLU A 210 3.27 16.50 -2.88
C GLU A 210 3.02 18.01 -2.93
N ARG A 211 3.77 18.79 -2.15
CA ARG A 211 3.66 20.25 -2.14
C ARG A 211 4.05 20.86 -3.48
N ILE A 212 5.15 20.43 -4.08
CA ILE A 212 5.59 20.87 -5.41
C ILE A 212 4.53 20.53 -6.47
N ALA A 213 3.99 19.32 -6.44
CA ALA A 213 2.94 18.89 -7.36
C ALA A 213 1.67 19.76 -7.27
N ALA A 214 1.42 20.33 -6.08
CA ALA A 214 0.32 21.28 -5.85
C ALA A 214 0.68 22.77 -6.05
N GLY A 215 1.89 23.07 -6.47
CA GLY A 215 2.35 24.46 -6.68
C GLY A 215 2.63 25.24 -5.39
N LEU A 216 2.91 24.52 -4.29
CA LEU A 216 3.25 25.11 -2.97
C LEU A 216 4.77 25.13 -2.76
N ASP A 217 5.22 26.07 -1.94
CA ASP A 217 6.61 26.12 -1.49
C ASP A 217 6.96 24.87 -0.65
N THR A 218 8.18 24.40 -0.77
CA THR A 218 8.69 23.29 0.03
C THR A 218 8.87 23.68 1.50
N LEU A 219 8.71 22.71 2.40
CA LEU A 219 9.00 22.88 3.81
C LEU A 219 10.51 22.68 4.07
N ALA A 220 11.10 23.61 4.78
CA ALA A 220 12.47 23.47 5.27
C ALA A 220 12.52 22.50 6.47
N PRO A 221 13.56 21.67 6.62
CA PRO A 221 13.73 20.85 7.80
C PRO A 221 13.90 21.73 9.05
N ASP A 222 13.31 21.29 10.17
CA ASP A 222 13.38 21.98 11.46
C ASP A 222 13.99 21.07 12.53
N PRO A 223 15.29 21.22 12.84
CA PRO A 223 15.95 20.38 13.84
C PRO A 223 15.36 20.49 15.25
N GLU A 224 14.86 21.66 15.64
CA GLU A 224 14.25 21.87 16.97
C GLU A 224 12.94 21.10 17.08
N LEU A 225 12.07 21.21 16.07
CA LEU A 225 10.83 20.43 16.02
C LEU A 225 11.08 18.93 15.82
N THR A 226 12.15 18.54 15.11
CA THR A 226 12.52 17.13 14.97
C THR A 226 12.78 16.48 16.33
N GLU A 227 13.48 17.19 17.22
CA GLU A 227 13.74 16.66 18.56
C GLU A 227 12.45 16.53 19.38
N VAL A 228 11.53 17.50 19.29
CA VAL A 228 10.20 17.42 19.92
C VAL A 228 9.42 16.22 19.38
N ALA A 229 9.42 16.03 18.06
CA ALA A 229 8.73 14.95 17.38
C ALA A 229 9.30 13.57 17.78
N ARG A 230 10.63 13.43 17.83
CA ARG A 230 11.30 12.18 18.28
C ARG A 230 10.95 11.82 19.71
N ARG A 231 10.94 12.80 20.62
CA ARG A 231 10.55 12.60 22.02
C ARG A 231 9.12 12.10 22.13
N HIS A 232 8.20 12.67 21.38
CA HIS A 232 6.80 12.23 21.39
C HIS A 232 6.63 10.82 20.82
N SER A 233 7.26 10.53 19.67
CA SER A 233 7.25 9.17 19.09
C SER A 233 7.87 8.14 20.04
N THR A 234 8.93 8.51 20.78
CA THR A 234 9.55 7.65 21.81
C THR A 234 8.59 7.43 22.98
N ASP A 235 7.94 8.48 23.48
CA ASP A 235 7.01 8.42 24.60
C ASP A 235 5.81 7.52 24.26
N MET A 236 5.24 7.65 23.06
CA MET A 236 4.16 6.79 22.59
C MET A 236 4.56 5.31 22.59
N PHE A 237 5.73 4.97 22.08
CA PHE A 237 6.22 3.60 22.11
C PHE A 237 6.53 3.11 23.52
N ALA A 238 7.19 3.90 24.33
CA ALA A 238 7.59 3.51 25.68
C ALA A 238 6.40 3.29 26.61
N ARG A 239 5.36 4.07 26.46
CA ARG A 239 4.17 4.04 27.33
C ARG A 239 2.98 3.28 26.72
N GLY A 240 3.12 2.75 25.49
CA GLY A 240 2.09 1.93 24.84
C GLY A 240 0.80 2.67 24.50
N TYR A 241 0.90 3.88 24.00
CA TYR A 241 -0.25 4.64 23.53
C TYR A 241 0.03 5.30 22.16
N PHE A 242 -1.04 5.73 21.48
CA PHE A 242 -0.96 6.50 20.24
C PHE A 242 -1.99 7.63 20.33
N ALA A 243 -1.53 8.87 20.46
CA ALA A 243 -2.37 10.05 20.66
C ALA A 243 -1.60 11.36 20.50
N HIS A 244 -2.29 12.44 20.13
CA HIS A 244 -1.73 13.80 20.15
C HIS A 244 -1.46 14.29 21.58
N VAL A 245 -2.34 13.95 22.52
CA VAL A 245 -2.22 14.34 23.93
C VAL A 245 -1.58 13.20 24.73
N THR A 246 -0.49 13.51 25.43
CA THR A 246 0.19 12.53 26.30
C THR A 246 -0.72 12.07 27.44
N PRO A 247 -0.45 10.93 28.11
CA PRO A 247 -1.17 10.53 29.31
C PRO A 247 -1.14 11.55 30.44
N ASP A 248 -0.14 12.44 30.45
CA ASP A 248 0.00 13.53 31.43
C ASP A 248 -0.72 14.82 31.01
N GLY A 249 -1.51 14.78 29.92
CA GLY A 249 -2.32 15.91 29.46
C GLY A 249 -1.56 16.96 28.63
N ARG A 250 -0.32 16.68 28.17
CA ARG A 250 0.47 17.60 27.33
C ARG A 250 0.05 17.49 25.87
N ASP A 251 -0.42 18.57 25.28
CA ASP A 251 -0.75 18.67 23.87
C ASP A 251 0.50 18.96 22.98
N PRO A 252 0.40 18.92 21.64
CA PRO A 252 1.51 19.24 20.75
C PRO A 252 2.11 20.63 20.98
N PHE A 253 1.26 21.62 21.24
CA PHE A 253 1.67 23.00 21.44
C PHE A 253 2.42 23.18 22.76
N ASP A 254 2.03 22.44 23.81
CA ASP A 254 2.75 22.39 25.08
C ASP A 254 4.15 21.83 24.88
N ARG A 255 4.29 20.71 24.16
CA ARG A 255 5.58 20.09 23.89
C ARG A 255 6.51 21.00 23.12
N ILE A 256 5.98 21.76 22.14
CA ILE A 256 6.78 22.73 21.35
C ILE A 256 7.19 23.91 22.23
N ARG A 257 6.30 24.45 23.07
CA ARG A 257 6.63 25.53 24.02
C ARG A 257 7.66 25.12 25.06
N ASP A 258 7.56 23.92 25.60
CA ASP A 258 8.51 23.39 26.60
C ASP A 258 9.92 23.22 26.01
N ALA A 259 10.01 23.00 24.70
CA ALA A 259 11.29 23.00 23.99
C ALA A 259 11.81 24.42 23.66
N ASN A 260 11.12 25.47 24.12
CA ASN A 260 11.41 26.89 23.81
C ASN A 260 11.36 27.22 22.32
N VAL A 261 10.61 26.47 21.52
CA VAL A 261 10.46 26.70 20.08
C VAL A 261 9.29 27.68 19.85
N ARG A 262 9.57 28.78 19.15
CA ARG A 262 8.59 29.80 18.83
C ARG A 262 7.82 29.46 17.58
N PHE A 263 6.51 29.73 17.57
CA PHE A 263 5.63 29.60 16.42
C PHE A 263 4.47 30.59 16.50
N LEU A 264 3.93 30.99 15.38
CA LEU A 264 2.65 31.70 15.28
C LEU A 264 1.51 30.69 14.99
N THR A 265 1.78 29.76 14.09
CA THR A 265 0.91 28.62 13.77
C THR A 265 1.72 27.34 13.83
N ALA A 266 1.14 26.29 14.35
CA ALA A 266 1.72 24.95 14.39
C ALA A 266 0.64 23.92 14.11
N GLY A 267 1.07 22.70 13.73
CA GLY A 267 0.22 21.55 13.51
C GLY A 267 0.99 20.26 13.76
N GLU A 268 0.27 19.19 14.02
CA GLU A 268 0.88 17.87 14.22
C GLU A 268 0.13 16.81 13.42
N ASN A 269 0.87 15.90 12.79
CA ASN A 269 0.37 14.67 12.23
C ASN A 269 1.04 13.49 12.92
N LEU A 270 0.28 12.43 13.15
CA LEU A 270 0.78 11.18 13.74
C LEU A 270 0.46 10.00 12.83
N ALA A 271 1.42 9.07 12.71
CA ALA A 271 1.21 7.79 12.06
C ALA A 271 2.01 6.68 12.76
N LEU A 272 1.42 5.50 12.84
CA LEU A 272 2.10 4.25 13.18
C LEU A 272 1.94 3.32 11.98
N ALA A 273 3.03 2.94 11.32
CA ALA A 273 3.00 2.17 10.08
C ALA A 273 4.20 1.24 9.95
N GLN A 274 4.14 0.30 9.02
CA GLN A 274 5.25 -0.61 8.76
C GLN A 274 6.41 0.04 7.98
N SER A 275 6.15 1.15 7.29
CA SER A 275 7.18 1.90 6.55
C SER A 275 6.77 3.35 6.31
N VAL A 276 7.74 4.21 5.98
CA VAL A 276 7.51 5.62 5.65
C VAL A 276 6.55 5.83 4.47
N PRO A 277 6.66 5.12 3.34
CA PRO A 277 5.69 5.25 2.25
C PRO A 277 4.25 4.89 2.64
N VAL A 278 4.07 3.91 3.54
CA VAL A 278 2.73 3.56 4.06
C VAL A 278 2.21 4.67 4.98
N ALA A 279 3.03 5.17 5.90
CA ALA A 279 2.69 6.29 6.76
C ALA A 279 2.29 7.54 5.95
N HIS A 280 3.10 7.92 4.96
CA HIS A 280 2.87 9.08 4.11
C HIS A 280 1.55 8.95 3.34
N ARG A 281 1.28 7.83 2.69
CA ARG A 281 0.01 7.58 2.00
C ARG A 281 -1.19 7.65 2.96
N GLY A 282 -1.06 7.09 4.16
CA GLY A 282 -2.10 7.18 5.18
C GLY A 282 -2.42 8.63 5.56
N LEU A 283 -1.40 9.44 5.78
CA LEU A 283 -1.53 10.86 6.09
C LEU A 283 -2.15 11.63 4.91
N MET A 284 -1.73 11.38 3.68
CA MET A 284 -2.26 12.04 2.48
C MET A 284 -3.71 11.64 2.16
N ASN A 285 -4.12 10.41 2.47
CA ASN A 285 -5.49 9.94 2.27
C ASN A 285 -6.46 10.43 3.35
N SER A 286 -5.97 10.95 4.47
CA SER A 286 -6.77 11.52 5.54
C SER A 286 -6.90 13.04 5.35
N PRO A 287 -8.13 13.60 5.19
CA PRO A 287 -8.31 15.02 4.88
C PRO A 287 -7.62 15.97 5.86
N GLY A 288 -7.72 15.74 7.17
CA GLY A 288 -7.11 16.62 8.18
C GLY A 288 -5.58 16.57 8.18
N HIS A 289 -4.97 15.38 8.02
CA HIS A 289 -3.51 15.26 7.93
C HIS A 289 -2.98 15.87 6.63
N ARG A 290 -3.69 15.63 5.52
CA ARG A 290 -3.37 16.23 4.23
C ARG A 290 -3.47 17.76 4.30
N GLU A 291 -4.46 18.31 5.00
CA GLU A 291 -4.57 19.76 5.20
C GLU A 291 -3.31 20.33 5.87
N ASN A 292 -2.78 19.68 6.92
CA ASN A 292 -1.52 20.11 7.53
C ASN A 292 -0.35 20.03 6.55
N ILE A 293 -0.21 18.95 5.79
CA ILE A 293 0.86 18.79 4.79
C ILE A 293 0.79 19.87 3.72
N MET A 294 -0.41 20.22 3.28
CA MET A 294 -0.67 21.14 2.18
C MET A 294 -0.90 22.59 2.63
N ARG A 295 -0.82 22.89 3.92
CA ARG A 295 -1.08 24.24 4.45
C ARG A 295 -0.01 25.24 3.98
N PRO A 296 -0.40 26.32 3.24
CA PRO A 296 0.56 27.28 2.69
C PRO A 296 1.33 28.07 3.77
N GLN A 297 0.71 28.26 4.95
CA GLN A 297 1.28 29.04 6.05
C GLN A 297 2.44 28.33 6.75
N PHE A 298 2.60 27.02 6.56
CA PHE A 298 3.73 26.30 7.11
C PHE A 298 4.95 26.45 6.21
N GLY A 299 6.08 26.80 6.80
CA GLY A 299 7.38 26.92 6.14
C GLY A 299 8.40 25.91 6.61
N ARG A 300 8.16 25.25 7.76
CA ARG A 300 9.11 24.34 8.41
C ARG A 300 8.43 23.07 8.90
N LEU A 301 9.19 21.97 8.88
CA LEU A 301 8.73 20.66 9.30
C LEU A 301 9.81 19.93 10.10
N GLY A 302 9.49 19.60 11.35
CA GLY A 302 10.25 18.65 12.16
C GLY A 302 9.61 17.28 12.10
N ILE A 303 10.38 16.27 11.76
CA ILE A 303 9.92 14.88 11.65
C ILE A 303 10.68 14.03 12.66
N GLY A 304 9.96 13.30 13.49
CA GLY A 304 10.52 12.32 14.42
C GLY A 304 10.05 10.93 14.06
N ILE A 305 10.95 10.09 13.55
CA ILE A 305 10.66 8.69 13.21
C ILE A 305 11.45 7.78 14.12
N MET A 306 10.72 7.01 14.92
CA MET A 306 11.26 6.00 15.82
C MET A 306 10.93 4.61 15.31
N ASP A 307 11.95 3.76 15.18
CA ASP A 307 11.82 2.37 14.73
C ASP A 307 11.56 1.45 15.93
N GLY A 308 10.40 0.80 15.92
CA GLY A 308 9.96 -0.19 16.91
C GLY A 308 10.21 -1.63 16.45
N GLY A 309 11.05 -1.87 15.44
CA GLY A 309 11.34 -3.20 14.90
C GLY A 309 10.10 -3.82 14.27
N ARG A 310 9.65 -4.99 14.78
CA ARG A 310 8.45 -5.69 14.27
C ARG A 310 7.15 -4.89 14.38
N PHE A 311 7.13 -3.86 15.21
CA PHE A 311 5.96 -3.01 15.44
C PHE A 311 5.91 -1.82 14.46
N GLY A 312 6.88 -1.71 13.55
CA GLY A 312 6.95 -0.67 12.55
C GLY A 312 7.57 0.63 13.07
N VAL A 313 7.24 1.73 12.41
CA VAL A 313 7.76 3.07 12.69
C VAL A 313 6.67 3.97 13.25
N MET A 314 6.98 4.64 14.37
CA MET A 314 6.18 5.70 14.94
C MET A 314 6.62 7.03 14.34
N VAL A 315 5.71 7.74 13.71
CA VAL A 315 5.98 8.99 12.99
C VAL A 315 5.22 10.12 13.66
N THR A 316 5.95 11.17 14.01
CA THR A 316 5.39 12.48 14.40
C THR A 316 5.91 13.52 13.41
N GLN A 317 5.01 14.27 12.79
CA GLN A 317 5.31 15.44 11.95
C GLN A 317 4.84 16.69 12.70
N ASN A 318 5.75 17.60 13.06
CA ASN A 318 5.43 18.89 13.65
C ASN A 318 5.70 20.00 12.64
N PHE A 319 4.67 20.76 12.33
CA PHE A 319 4.71 21.87 11.37
C PHE A 319 4.74 23.21 12.12
N ARG A 320 5.45 24.21 11.55
CA ARG A 320 5.31 25.61 11.93
C ARG A 320 5.54 26.56 10.75
N ASN A 321 5.12 27.82 10.92
CA ASN A 321 5.45 28.92 10.02
C ASN A 321 6.92 29.34 10.10
#